data_180f644f2a989c1062bafa89f062d007
#
_entry.id   180f644f2a989c1062bafa89f062d007
#
_cell.length_a   1.000
_cell.length_b   1.000
_cell.length_c   1.000
_cell.angle_alpha   90.00
_cell.angle_beta   90.00
_cell.angle_gamma   90.00
#
_symmetry.space_group_name_H-M   'P 1'
#
loop_
_entity.id
_entity.type
_entity.pdbx_description
1 polymer ?
#
loop_
_entity_poly.entity_id
_entity_poly.type
_entity_poly.pdbx_seq_one_letter_code
_entity_poly.pdbx_strand_id
1 'polypeptide(L)'
;IYPLTRGITLKDIRIVLNQAKSYLDKFDEWLNKNIIKKYNFSSFNESLTKMHFPSVKEDIENRENFRKRLAVDELVSNYFAIRYLKEKTKRKNESLNLNFNLQEKFIDKLPFKLTKNQLKIINDINNYNNTQYRETVLLQGDVGSGKTIVSLLTALPFIEKHKQVAYMAPTEILANQIYSNVLNYFDNDEVNPILLTGSSKNKNKIYEKIEKGIYNFIVGTHAIFQENLNFSSLAYVIIDEQHRFGVQQRLYLAEK
;
A
#
# COMPACT_ATOMS: atom_id res chain seq x y z
N ILE A 1 7.02 -5.07 -33.66
CA ILE A 1 8.16 -5.84 -33.08
C ILE A 1 7.78 -6.17 -31.66
N TYR A 2 7.83 -7.45 -31.29
CA TYR A 2 7.54 -7.94 -29.93
C TYR A 2 8.83 -8.22 -29.20
N PRO A 3 8.91 -7.93 -27.88
CA PRO A 3 10.03 -8.39 -27.08
C PRO A 3 10.00 -9.92 -27.03
N LEU A 4 11.15 -10.53 -27.28
CA LEU A 4 11.29 -11.98 -27.30
C LEU A 4 11.98 -12.47 -26.03
N THR A 5 11.56 -13.64 -25.55
CA THR A 5 12.23 -14.36 -24.48
C THR A 5 12.81 -15.68 -25.03
N ARG A 6 13.73 -16.29 -24.27
CA ARG A 6 14.40 -17.53 -24.70
C ARG A 6 13.39 -18.63 -25.01
N GLY A 7 13.48 -19.21 -26.19
CA GLY A 7 12.61 -20.30 -26.65
C GLY A 7 11.34 -19.87 -27.38
N ILE A 8 11.07 -18.56 -27.54
CA ILE A 8 9.92 -18.05 -28.29
C ILE A 8 10.42 -17.23 -29.49
N THR A 9 9.91 -17.54 -30.67
CA THR A 9 10.25 -16.85 -31.92
C THR A 9 9.13 -15.88 -32.34
N LEU A 10 9.44 -14.93 -33.23
CA LEU A 10 8.44 -14.06 -33.84
C LEU A 10 7.37 -14.85 -34.59
N LYS A 11 7.73 -16.03 -35.15
CA LYS A 11 6.82 -16.90 -35.85
C LYS A 11 5.78 -17.49 -34.88
N ASP A 12 6.21 -17.93 -33.72
CA ASP A 12 5.30 -18.46 -32.69
C ASP A 12 4.31 -17.41 -32.21
N ILE A 13 4.80 -16.19 -31.94
CA ILE A 13 3.93 -15.07 -31.56
C ILE A 13 2.89 -14.77 -32.65
N ARG A 14 3.29 -14.76 -33.94
CA ARG A 14 2.37 -14.51 -35.06
C ARG A 14 1.30 -15.60 -35.18
N ILE A 15 1.65 -16.86 -34.97
CA ILE A 15 0.69 -17.98 -34.99
C ILE A 15 -0.37 -17.75 -33.90
N VAL A 16 0.06 -17.49 -32.68
CA VAL A 16 -0.85 -17.24 -31.53
C VAL A 16 -1.75 -16.03 -31.79
N LEU A 17 -1.18 -14.93 -32.28
CA LEU A 17 -1.94 -13.71 -32.56
C LEU A 17 -2.98 -13.94 -33.68
N ASN A 18 -2.64 -14.69 -34.75
CA ASN A 18 -3.58 -15.03 -35.78
C ASN A 18 -4.74 -15.90 -35.26
N GLN A 19 -4.47 -16.84 -34.38
CA GLN A 19 -5.52 -17.62 -33.71
C GLN A 19 -6.38 -16.73 -32.79
N ALA A 20 -5.76 -15.82 -32.03
CA ALA A 20 -6.48 -14.90 -31.15
C ALA A 20 -7.38 -13.91 -31.89
N LYS A 21 -7.04 -13.55 -33.16
CA LYS A 21 -7.81 -12.60 -33.97
C LYS A 21 -9.29 -12.97 -34.09
N SER A 22 -9.61 -14.26 -34.22
CA SER A 22 -11.00 -14.75 -34.35
C SER A 22 -11.84 -14.55 -33.06
N TYR A 23 -11.22 -14.23 -31.96
CA TYR A 23 -11.91 -13.97 -30.69
C TYR A 23 -12.15 -12.48 -30.43
N LEU A 24 -11.50 -11.58 -31.18
CA LEU A 24 -11.62 -10.13 -30.95
C LEU A 24 -13.04 -9.62 -31.18
N ASP A 25 -13.73 -10.16 -32.17
CA ASP A 25 -15.11 -9.75 -32.49
C ASP A 25 -16.15 -10.14 -31.42
N LYS A 26 -15.73 -10.92 -30.42
CA LYS A 26 -16.59 -11.33 -29.30
C LYS A 26 -16.58 -10.33 -28.12
N PHE A 27 -15.71 -9.32 -28.15
CA PHE A 27 -15.64 -8.33 -27.10
C PHE A 27 -16.48 -7.11 -27.46
N ASP A 28 -17.49 -6.83 -26.63
CA ASP A 28 -18.29 -5.62 -26.74
C ASP A 28 -17.49 -4.38 -26.31
N GLU A 29 -17.86 -3.23 -26.88
CA GLU A 29 -17.29 -1.95 -26.46
C GLU A 29 -17.79 -1.59 -25.07
N TRP A 30 -16.90 -1.62 -24.10
CA TRP A 30 -17.23 -1.39 -22.71
C TRP A 30 -17.07 0.08 -22.27
N LEU A 31 -16.26 0.87 -22.99
CA LEU A 31 -16.03 2.26 -22.65
C LEU A 31 -17.22 3.12 -23.08
N ASN A 32 -17.61 4.08 -22.23
CA ASN A 32 -18.74 4.95 -22.50
C ASN A 32 -18.55 5.73 -23.83
N LYS A 33 -19.58 5.73 -24.67
CA LYS A 33 -19.58 6.40 -25.99
C LYS A 33 -19.21 7.88 -25.93
N ASN A 34 -19.56 8.58 -24.83
CA ASN A 34 -19.21 9.99 -24.65
C ASN A 34 -17.70 10.18 -24.42
N ILE A 35 -17.04 9.23 -23.76
CA ILE A 35 -15.58 9.24 -23.55
C ILE A 35 -14.88 8.97 -24.88
N ILE A 36 -15.34 7.96 -25.63
CA ILE A 36 -14.81 7.65 -26.96
C ILE A 36 -14.86 8.87 -27.87
N LYS A 37 -16.01 9.55 -27.93
CA LYS A 37 -16.18 10.78 -28.74
C LYS A 37 -15.30 11.91 -28.25
N LYS A 38 -15.27 12.17 -26.93
CA LYS A 38 -14.52 13.28 -26.32
C LYS A 38 -13.02 13.20 -26.64
N TYR A 39 -12.45 12.01 -26.60
CA TYR A 39 -11.02 11.80 -26.83
C TYR A 39 -10.67 11.28 -28.21
N ASN A 40 -11.66 11.18 -29.10
CA ASN A 40 -11.52 10.66 -30.47
C ASN A 40 -10.82 9.29 -30.51
N PHE A 41 -11.23 8.39 -29.62
CA PHE A 41 -10.70 7.03 -29.59
C PHE A 41 -11.37 6.15 -30.63
N SER A 42 -10.61 5.23 -31.22
CA SER A 42 -11.17 4.06 -31.90
C SER A 42 -11.80 3.08 -30.91
N SER A 43 -12.61 2.15 -31.39
CA SER A 43 -13.13 1.08 -30.53
C SER A 43 -11.99 0.19 -30.00
N PHE A 44 -12.28 -0.56 -28.92
CA PHE A 44 -11.32 -1.51 -28.36
C PHE A 44 -10.82 -2.51 -29.39
N ASN A 45 -11.76 -3.16 -30.10
CA ASN A 45 -11.44 -4.16 -31.10
C ASN A 45 -10.64 -3.60 -32.29
N GLU A 46 -11.02 -2.41 -32.77
CA GLU A 46 -10.28 -1.73 -33.82
C GLU A 46 -8.85 -1.39 -33.35
N SER A 47 -8.71 -0.80 -32.18
CA SER A 47 -7.40 -0.42 -31.61
C SER A 47 -6.50 -1.63 -31.44
N LEU A 48 -7.02 -2.73 -30.91
CA LEU A 48 -6.26 -3.95 -30.71
C LEU A 48 -5.88 -4.60 -32.05
N THR A 49 -6.83 -4.66 -32.99
CA THR A 49 -6.58 -5.23 -34.32
C THR A 49 -5.51 -4.44 -35.06
N LYS A 50 -5.62 -3.12 -35.11
CA LYS A 50 -4.69 -2.28 -35.89
C LYS A 50 -3.30 -2.18 -35.28
N MET A 51 -3.20 -2.32 -33.96
CA MET A 51 -1.90 -2.42 -33.27
C MET A 51 -1.14 -3.71 -33.62
N HIS A 52 -1.84 -4.83 -33.79
CA HIS A 52 -1.23 -6.12 -34.07
C HIS A 52 -1.18 -6.46 -35.56
N PHE A 53 -2.14 -5.98 -36.34
CA PHE A 53 -2.33 -6.29 -37.77
C PHE A 53 -2.58 -5.00 -38.57
N PRO A 54 -1.61 -4.06 -38.63
CA PRO A 54 -1.75 -2.88 -39.46
C PRO A 54 -1.87 -3.29 -40.92
N SER A 55 -2.87 -2.79 -41.65
CA SER A 55 -3.16 -3.14 -43.04
C SER A 55 -2.78 -2.04 -44.02
N VAL A 56 -2.77 -0.79 -43.57
CA VAL A 56 -2.46 0.39 -44.38
C VAL A 56 -1.46 1.31 -43.66
N LYS A 57 -0.84 2.21 -44.42
CA LYS A 57 0.14 3.14 -43.86
C LYS A 57 -0.44 4.03 -42.76
N GLU A 58 -1.69 4.44 -42.90
CA GLU A 58 -2.42 5.23 -41.90
C GLU A 58 -2.56 4.52 -40.56
N ASP A 59 -2.67 3.19 -40.53
CA ASP A 59 -2.71 2.43 -39.27
C ASP A 59 -1.39 2.58 -38.47
N ILE A 60 -0.27 2.70 -39.20
CA ILE A 60 1.04 2.91 -38.57
C ILE A 60 1.20 4.36 -38.07
N GLU A 61 0.69 5.32 -38.84
CA GLU A 61 0.70 6.74 -38.48
C GLU A 61 -0.21 7.01 -37.25
N ASN A 62 -1.37 6.37 -37.17
CA ASN A 62 -2.32 6.49 -36.06
C ASN A 62 -2.02 5.59 -34.86
N ARG A 63 -0.92 4.85 -34.85
CA ARG A 63 -0.59 3.89 -33.79
C ARG A 63 -0.64 4.48 -32.38
N GLU A 64 -0.28 5.75 -32.22
CA GLU A 64 -0.30 6.42 -30.91
C GLU A 64 -1.72 6.59 -30.37
N ASN A 65 -2.70 6.80 -31.23
CA ASN A 65 -4.11 6.87 -30.82
C ASN A 65 -4.62 5.49 -30.35
N PHE A 66 -4.30 4.43 -31.10
CA PHE A 66 -4.63 3.06 -30.71
C PHE A 66 -3.95 2.68 -29.38
N ARG A 67 -2.66 3.03 -29.24
CA ARG A 67 -1.92 2.80 -27.99
C ARG A 67 -2.53 3.55 -26.79
N LYS A 68 -2.91 4.82 -26.96
CA LYS A 68 -3.58 5.61 -25.93
C LYS A 68 -4.90 4.95 -25.51
N ARG A 69 -5.68 4.48 -26.48
CA ARG A 69 -6.92 3.77 -26.19
C ARG A 69 -6.68 2.52 -25.33
N LEU A 70 -5.77 1.66 -25.72
CA LEU A 70 -5.44 0.43 -24.97
C LEU A 70 -4.85 0.74 -23.61
N ALA A 71 -4.03 1.80 -23.49
CA ALA A 71 -3.51 2.24 -22.19
C ALA A 71 -4.62 2.72 -21.23
N VAL A 72 -5.66 3.39 -21.75
CA VAL A 72 -6.84 3.76 -20.96
C VAL A 72 -7.59 2.51 -20.51
N ASP A 73 -7.77 1.51 -21.37
CA ASP A 73 -8.43 0.26 -21.01
C ASP A 73 -7.68 -0.46 -19.86
N GLU A 74 -6.37 -0.55 -19.96
CA GLU A 74 -5.54 -1.18 -18.93
C GLU A 74 -5.60 -0.41 -17.61
N LEU A 75 -5.45 0.91 -17.64
CA LEU A 75 -5.50 1.74 -16.43
C LEU A 75 -6.85 1.67 -15.73
N VAL A 76 -7.95 1.74 -16.48
CA VAL A 76 -9.31 1.65 -15.91
C VAL A 76 -9.58 0.26 -15.38
N SER A 77 -9.16 -0.78 -16.11
CA SER A 77 -9.28 -2.18 -15.66
C SER A 77 -8.54 -2.42 -14.35
N ASN A 78 -7.29 -1.95 -14.25
CA ASN A 78 -6.50 -2.00 -13.01
C ASN A 78 -7.16 -1.22 -11.86
N TYR A 79 -7.69 -0.02 -12.16
CA TYR A 79 -8.39 0.78 -11.16
C TYR A 79 -9.62 0.04 -10.61
N PHE A 80 -10.43 -0.54 -11.49
CA PHE A 80 -11.60 -1.30 -11.06
C PHE A 80 -11.22 -2.58 -10.32
N ALA A 81 -10.19 -3.29 -10.74
CA ALA A 81 -9.69 -4.46 -10.04
C ALA A 81 -9.26 -4.13 -8.60
N ILE A 82 -8.49 -3.05 -8.44
CA ILE A 82 -8.06 -2.57 -7.11
C ILE A 82 -9.29 -2.16 -6.27
N ARG A 83 -10.24 -1.40 -6.84
CA ARG A 83 -11.46 -1.01 -6.13
C ARG A 83 -12.30 -2.21 -5.70
N TYR A 84 -12.50 -3.15 -6.60
CA TYR A 84 -13.26 -4.37 -6.32
C TYR A 84 -12.61 -5.21 -5.22
N LEU A 85 -11.29 -5.39 -5.26
CA LEU A 85 -10.54 -6.05 -4.20
C LEU A 85 -10.68 -5.29 -2.88
N LYS A 86 -10.53 -3.96 -2.90
CA LYS A 86 -10.69 -3.11 -1.71
C LYS A 86 -12.10 -3.24 -1.12
N GLU A 87 -13.14 -3.29 -1.92
CA GLU A 87 -14.52 -3.48 -1.44
C GLU A 87 -14.76 -4.89 -0.88
N LYS A 88 -14.23 -5.93 -1.54
CA LYS A 88 -14.34 -7.31 -1.04
C LYS A 88 -13.53 -7.55 0.24
N THR A 89 -12.41 -6.86 0.40
CA THR A 89 -11.54 -6.96 1.57
C THR A 89 -11.91 -5.98 2.68
N LYS A 90 -12.96 -5.15 2.50
CA LYS A 90 -13.52 -4.32 3.57
C LYS A 90 -13.98 -5.23 4.71
N ARG A 91 -13.07 -5.54 5.62
CA ARG A 91 -13.42 -6.20 6.86
C ARG A 91 -14.02 -5.15 7.80
N LYS A 92 -15.22 -5.40 8.29
CA LYS A 92 -15.76 -4.62 9.41
C LYS A 92 -14.78 -4.77 10.57
N ASN A 93 -14.38 -3.65 11.09
CA ASN A 93 -13.63 -3.59 12.34
C ASN A 93 -14.62 -3.24 13.45
N GLU A 94 -14.38 -3.72 14.66
CA GLU A 94 -15.04 -3.11 15.80
C GLU A 94 -14.62 -1.64 15.83
N SER A 95 -15.59 -0.75 15.91
CA SER A 95 -15.31 0.67 16.10
C SER A 95 -14.52 0.81 17.41
N LEU A 96 -13.28 1.18 17.33
CA LEU A 96 -12.40 1.29 18.50
C LEU A 96 -12.73 2.51 19.37
N ASN A 97 -13.57 3.43 18.88
CA ASN A 97 -13.86 4.70 19.56
C ASN A 97 -12.59 5.30 20.15
N LEU A 98 -11.65 5.63 19.26
CA LEU A 98 -10.32 6.08 19.64
C LEU A 98 -10.38 7.41 20.42
N ASN A 99 -9.58 7.51 21.46
CA ASN A 99 -9.32 8.75 22.19
C ASN A 99 -8.01 9.35 21.68
N PHE A 100 -7.85 10.63 21.80
CA PHE A 100 -6.68 11.35 21.29
C PHE A 100 -5.92 12.10 22.39
N ASN A 101 -6.21 11.84 23.67
CA ASN A 101 -5.59 12.52 24.81
C ASN A 101 -4.08 12.27 24.86
N LEU A 102 -3.67 11.01 24.62
CA LEU A 102 -2.27 10.64 24.56
C LEU A 102 -1.54 11.34 23.42
N GLN A 103 -2.16 11.40 22.25
CA GLN A 103 -1.61 12.07 21.08
C GLN A 103 -1.44 13.59 21.33
N GLU A 104 -2.43 14.25 21.90
CA GLU A 104 -2.37 15.68 22.24
C GLU A 104 -1.26 15.95 23.27
N LYS A 105 -1.19 15.16 24.33
CA LYS A 105 -0.13 15.24 25.36
C LYS A 105 1.27 15.16 24.75
N PHE A 106 1.48 14.29 23.77
CA PHE A 106 2.78 14.17 23.12
C PHE A 106 3.05 15.26 22.09
N ILE A 107 2.04 15.77 21.41
CA ILE A 107 2.20 16.94 20.51
C ILE A 107 2.71 18.14 21.32
N ASP A 108 2.18 18.37 22.53
CA ASP A 108 2.59 19.47 23.39
C ASP A 108 4.03 19.31 23.95
N LYS A 109 4.50 18.07 24.10
CA LYS A 109 5.86 17.76 24.57
C LYS A 109 6.93 17.79 23.47
N LEU A 110 6.57 17.90 22.20
CA LEU A 110 7.55 17.92 21.11
C LEU A 110 8.49 19.13 21.23
N PRO A 111 9.79 18.97 20.96
CA PRO A 111 10.76 20.08 21.01
C PRO A 111 10.61 21.05 19.82
N PHE A 112 9.62 20.85 18.96
CA PHE A 112 9.30 21.65 17.79
C PHE A 112 7.78 21.70 17.58
N LYS A 113 7.33 22.70 16.82
CA LYS A 113 5.91 22.83 16.46
C LYS A 113 5.61 22.11 15.15
N LEU A 114 4.52 21.35 15.13
CA LEU A 114 4.02 20.74 13.91
C LEU A 114 3.51 21.82 12.94
N THR A 115 3.71 21.61 11.66
CA THR A 115 3.16 22.48 10.62
C THR A 115 1.65 22.30 10.50
N LYS A 116 0.95 23.30 9.93
CA LYS A 116 -0.49 23.21 9.67
C LYS A 116 -0.86 22.00 8.82
N ASN A 117 -0.01 21.66 7.83
CA ASN A 117 -0.23 20.51 6.97
C ASN A 117 -0.07 19.18 7.73
N GLN A 118 0.93 19.05 8.61
CA GLN A 118 1.10 17.87 9.45
C GLN A 118 -0.09 17.67 10.38
N LEU A 119 -0.57 18.73 11.06
CA LEU A 119 -1.78 18.67 11.90
C LEU A 119 -3.01 18.26 11.11
N LYS A 120 -3.20 18.83 9.91
CA LYS A 120 -4.29 18.45 9.03
C LYS A 120 -4.24 16.96 8.67
N ILE A 121 -3.07 16.47 8.27
CA ILE A 121 -2.89 15.05 7.89
C ILE A 121 -3.14 14.12 9.10
N ILE A 122 -2.67 14.49 10.29
CA ILE A 122 -2.95 13.73 11.52
C ILE A 122 -4.46 13.63 11.75
N ASN A 123 -5.19 14.74 11.64
CA ASN A 123 -6.65 14.75 11.79
C ASN A 123 -7.35 13.92 10.71
N ASP A 124 -6.91 14.00 9.46
CA ASP A 124 -7.47 13.21 8.37
C ASP A 124 -7.27 11.69 8.63
N ILE A 125 -6.08 11.27 9.06
CA ILE A 125 -5.79 9.88 9.42
C ILE A 125 -6.61 9.43 10.64
N ASN A 126 -6.74 10.27 11.67
CA ASN A 126 -7.54 9.98 12.85
C ASN A 126 -9.02 9.75 12.47
N ASN A 127 -9.56 10.54 11.55
CA ASN A 127 -10.91 10.35 11.03
C ASN A 127 -11.06 9.00 10.29
N TYR A 128 -10.08 8.61 9.48
CA TYR A 128 -10.08 7.28 8.84
C TYR A 128 -10.00 6.14 9.86
N ASN A 129 -9.18 6.29 10.90
CA ASN A 129 -8.98 5.27 11.94
C ASN A 129 -10.23 5.07 12.81
N ASN A 130 -11.12 6.05 12.89
CA ASN A 130 -12.37 5.99 13.66
C ASN A 130 -13.56 5.42 12.87
N THR A 131 -13.33 4.88 11.68
CA THR A 131 -14.37 4.23 10.88
C THR A 131 -14.61 2.78 11.32
N GLN A 132 -15.75 2.21 10.91
CA GLN A 132 -16.08 0.80 11.15
C GLN A 132 -15.33 -0.17 10.21
N TYR A 133 -14.40 0.33 9.40
CA TYR A 133 -13.69 -0.46 8.40
C TYR A 133 -12.18 -0.32 8.59
N ARG A 134 -11.47 -1.40 8.24
CA ARG A 134 -10.01 -1.32 8.12
C ARG A 134 -9.66 -0.45 6.92
N GLU A 135 -8.95 0.63 7.18
CA GLU A 135 -8.51 1.56 6.13
C GLU A 135 -7.01 1.41 5.86
N THR A 136 -6.65 1.64 4.60
CA THR A 136 -5.25 1.73 4.19
C THR A 136 -5.00 3.14 3.68
N VAL A 137 -4.09 3.86 4.34
CA VAL A 137 -3.75 5.24 4.01
C VAL A 137 -2.32 5.30 3.48
N LEU A 138 -2.11 5.98 2.36
CA LEU A 138 -0.78 6.28 1.84
C LEU A 138 -0.37 7.68 2.28
N LEU A 139 0.65 7.76 3.16
CA LEU A 139 1.28 9.01 3.56
C LEU A 139 2.46 9.31 2.63
N GLN A 140 2.31 10.31 1.77
CA GLN A 140 3.33 10.72 0.82
C GLN A 140 3.84 12.13 1.13
N GLY A 141 5.13 12.35 0.94
CA GLY A 141 5.78 13.65 1.12
C GLY A 141 7.29 13.55 0.86
N ASP A 142 7.93 14.70 0.71
CA ASP A 142 9.37 14.79 0.46
C ASP A 142 10.23 14.26 1.62
N VAL A 143 11.51 14.04 1.35
CA VAL A 143 12.49 13.71 2.40
C VAL A 143 12.57 14.88 3.39
N GLY A 144 12.52 14.59 4.68
CA GLY A 144 12.54 15.62 5.73
C GLY A 144 11.19 16.31 6.00
N SER A 145 10.11 15.96 5.30
CA SER A 145 8.77 16.55 5.53
C SER A 145 8.12 16.14 6.87
N GLY A 146 8.77 15.29 7.65
CA GLY A 146 8.27 14.82 8.95
C GLY A 146 7.26 13.68 8.89
N LYS A 147 7.28 12.85 7.83
CA LYS A 147 6.41 11.67 7.72
C LYS A 147 6.51 10.75 8.94
N THR A 148 7.71 10.55 9.44
CA THR A 148 7.95 9.68 10.61
C THR A 148 7.22 10.18 11.85
N ILE A 149 7.30 11.47 12.19
CA ILE A 149 6.61 11.98 13.38
C ILE A 149 5.09 11.93 13.22
N VAL A 150 4.57 12.21 12.02
CA VAL A 150 3.13 12.08 11.72
C VAL A 150 2.68 10.64 11.93
N SER A 151 3.40 9.65 11.38
CA SER A 151 3.06 8.23 11.52
C SER A 151 3.18 7.73 12.97
N LEU A 152 4.15 8.21 13.74
CA LEU A 152 4.28 7.88 15.15
C LEU A 152 3.12 8.47 15.98
N LEU A 153 2.76 9.73 15.75
CA LEU A 153 1.65 10.36 16.47
C LEU A 153 0.30 9.69 16.17
N THR A 154 0.05 9.29 14.92
CA THR A 154 -1.20 8.61 14.54
C THR A 154 -1.32 7.19 15.09
N ALA A 155 -0.24 6.62 15.63
CA ALA A 155 -0.25 5.34 16.32
C ALA A 155 -0.72 5.43 17.80
N LEU A 156 -0.54 6.59 18.44
CA LEU A 156 -0.79 6.77 19.88
C LEU A 156 -2.24 6.51 20.32
N PRO A 157 -3.28 6.88 19.55
CA PRO A 157 -4.67 6.57 19.91
C PRO A 157 -4.94 5.07 20.07
N PHE A 158 -4.23 4.22 19.34
CA PHE A 158 -4.33 2.76 19.48
C PHE A 158 -3.66 2.26 20.76
N ILE A 159 -2.53 2.84 21.13
CA ILE A 159 -1.84 2.52 22.37
C ILE A 159 -2.67 2.95 23.57
N GLU A 160 -3.31 4.13 23.54
CA GLU A 160 -4.25 4.60 24.55
C GLU A 160 -5.42 3.61 24.75
N LYS A 161 -5.79 2.84 23.73
CA LYS A 161 -6.78 1.76 23.78
C LYS A 161 -6.17 0.38 24.10
N HIS A 162 -4.96 0.33 24.64
CA HIS A 162 -4.24 -0.91 24.97
C HIS A 162 -4.09 -1.86 23.76
N LYS A 163 -4.00 -1.31 22.55
CA LYS A 163 -3.75 -2.06 21.31
C LYS A 163 -2.27 -2.04 20.96
N GLN A 164 -1.86 -3.00 20.15
CA GLN A 164 -0.49 -3.08 19.67
C GLN A 164 -0.35 -2.39 18.31
N VAL A 165 0.80 -1.76 18.13
CA VAL A 165 1.23 -1.09 16.91
C VAL A 165 2.49 -1.76 16.37
N ALA A 166 2.54 -2.04 15.08
CA ALA A 166 3.75 -2.52 14.40
C ALA A 166 4.27 -1.45 13.43
N TYR A 167 5.54 -1.09 13.58
CA TYR A 167 6.25 -0.20 12.66
C TYR A 167 7.32 -0.97 11.91
N MET A 168 7.16 -1.07 10.60
CA MET A 168 8.08 -1.80 9.75
C MET A 168 8.98 -0.86 8.96
N ALA A 169 10.29 -1.03 9.13
CA ALA A 169 11.32 -0.34 8.38
C ALA A 169 12.04 -1.30 7.41
N PRO A 170 12.51 -0.82 6.26
CA PRO A 170 13.13 -1.67 5.24
C PRO A 170 14.51 -2.21 5.62
N THR A 171 15.20 -1.55 6.53
CA THR A 171 16.55 -1.93 6.98
C THR A 171 16.67 -1.89 8.50
N GLU A 172 17.62 -2.64 9.06
CA GLU A 172 17.91 -2.61 10.49
C GLU A 172 18.38 -1.24 10.98
N ILE A 173 19.10 -0.49 10.15
CA ILE A 173 19.57 0.87 10.47
C ILE A 173 18.36 1.79 10.66
N LEU A 174 17.41 1.78 9.75
CA LEU A 174 16.18 2.58 9.85
C LEU A 174 15.31 2.12 11.02
N ALA A 175 15.19 0.80 11.25
CA ALA A 175 14.47 0.28 12.41
C ALA A 175 15.07 0.77 13.73
N ASN A 176 16.39 0.75 13.87
CA ASN A 176 17.08 1.30 15.04
C ASN A 176 16.84 2.81 15.20
N GLN A 177 16.87 3.57 14.11
CA GLN A 177 16.59 5.00 14.14
C GLN A 177 15.15 5.30 14.60
N ILE A 178 14.17 4.57 14.07
CA ILE A 178 12.76 4.71 14.49
C ILE A 178 12.61 4.32 15.96
N TYR A 179 13.20 3.21 16.37
CA TYR A 179 13.17 2.77 17.77
C TYR A 179 13.74 3.81 18.71
N SER A 180 14.89 4.41 18.38
CA SER A 180 15.50 5.50 19.13
C SER A 180 14.58 6.74 19.18
N ASN A 181 13.93 7.09 18.08
CA ASN A 181 12.96 8.18 18.04
C ASN A 181 11.78 7.92 18.97
N VAL A 182 11.25 6.68 18.98
CA VAL A 182 10.16 6.30 19.90
C VAL A 182 10.58 6.47 21.36
N LEU A 183 11.78 5.99 21.72
CA LEU A 183 12.33 6.15 23.07
C LEU A 183 12.56 7.60 23.47
N ASN A 184 12.94 8.45 22.52
CA ASN A 184 13.24 9.86 22.78
C ASN A 184 11.98 10.73 22.91
N TYR A 185 10.93 10.42 22.13
CA TYR A 185 9.72 11.24 22.09
C TYR A 185 8.65 10.79 23.07
N PHE A 186 8.61 9.49 23.42
CA PHE A 186 7.52 8.92 24.20
C PHE A 186 7.99 8.44 25.57
N ASP A 187 7.20 8.74 26.58
CA ASP A 187 7.45 8.26 27.95
C ASP A 187 7.24 6.75 28.05
N ASN A 188 8.14 6.06 28.75
CA ASN A 188 8.15 4.60 28.87
C ASN A 188 6.93 4.02 29.61
N ASP A 189 6.19 4.82 30.39
CA ASP A 189 5.02 4.34 31.15
C ASP A 189 3.82 4.03 30.25
N GLU A 190 3.67 4.73 29.13
CA GLU A 190 2.52 4.60 28.24
C GLU A 190 2.87 3.84 26.95
N VAL A 191 4.06 4.09 26.40
CA VAL A 191 4.57 3.42 25.20
C VAL A 191 5.73 2.50 25.58
N ASN A 192 5.50 1.19 25.45
CA ASN A 192 6.52 0.18 25.74
C ASN A 192 7.05 -0.42 24.43
N PRO A 193 8.12 0.16 23.85
CA PRO A 193 8.62 -0.26 22.56
C PRO A 193 9.56 -1.45 22.63
N ILE A 194 9.63 -2.24 21.56
CA ILE A 194 10.62 -3.28 21.35
C ILE A 194 11.15 -3.22 19.91
N LEU A 195 12.44 -3.48 19.76
CA LEU A 195 13.09 -3.62 18.46
C LEU A 195 13.22 -5.11 18.10
N LEU A 196 12.67 -5.50 16.95
CA LEU A 196 12.70 -6.85 16.40
C LEU A 196 13.29 -6.87 14.99
N THR A 197 14.54 -7.30 14.88
CA THR A 197 15.27 -7.40 13.60
C THR A 197 15.80 -8.80 13.35
N GLY A 198 16.44 -9.00 12.19
CA GLY A 198 17.12 -10.25 11.86
C GLY A 198 18.19 -10.62 12.90
N SER A 199 18.92 -9.63 13.41
CA SER A 199 20.01 -9.77 14.39
C SER A 199 19.56 -9.84 15.85
N SER A 200 18.27 -9.67 16.17
CA SER A 200 17.75 -9.71 17.54
C SER A 200 18.06 -11.04 18.24
N LYS A 201 18.64 -10.97 19.44
CA LYS A 201 18.91 -12.14 20.28
C LYS A 201 17.66 -12.57 21.06
N ASN A 202 17.56 -13.85 21.40
CA ASN A 202 16.45 -14.38 22.23
C ASN A 202 15.04 -14.10 21.66
N LYS A 203 14.86 -14.22 20.34
CA LYS A 203 13.60 -13.91 19.64
C LYS A 203 12.39 -14.58 20.28
N ASN A 204 12.50 -15.84 20.72
CA ASN A 204 11.39 -16.55 21.35
C ASN A 204 10.87 -15.84 22.60
N LYS A 205 11.76 -15.33 23.44
CA LYS A 205 11.36 -14.55 24.63
C LYS A 205 10.71 -13.20 24.26
N ILE A 206 11.14 -12.60 23.15
CA ILE A 206 10.53 -11.36 22.63
C ILE A 206 9.13 -11.69 22.12
N TYR A 207 8.96 -12.77 21.36
CA TYR A 207 7.66 -13.22 20.83
C TYR A 207 6.66 -13.48 21.95
N GLU A 208 7.06 -14.24 22.99
CA GLU A 208 6.21 -14.47 24.16
C GLU A 208 5.74 -13.18 24.83
N LYS A 209 6.61 -12.18 24.94
CA LYS A 209 6.26 -10.90 25.54
C LYS A 209 5.34 -10.06 24.64
N ILE A 210 5.51 -10.12 23.31
CA ILE A 210 4.59 -9.49 22.36
C ILE A 210 3.22 -10.17 22.42
N GLU A 211 3.18 -11.50 22.45
CA GLU A 211 1.95 -12.27 22.55
C GLU A 211 1.19 -12.04 23.88
N LYS A 212 1.93 -11.77 24.95
CA LYS A 212 1.35 -11.37 26.26
C LYS A 212 0.94 -9.89 26.31
N GLY A 213 1.16 -9.10 25.26
CA GLY A 213 0.83 -7.68 25.22
C GLY A 213 1.74 -6.78 26.06
N ILE A 214 2.89 -7.28 26.54
CA ILE A 214 3.84 -6.49 27.34
C ILE A 214 4.41 -5.34 26.52
N TYR A 215 4.74 -5.60 25.24
CA TYR A 215 5.17 -4.57 24.32
C TYR A 215 3.98 -4.13 23.47
N ASN A 216 3.73 -2.83 23.43
CA ASN A 216 2.63 -2.24 22.67
C ASN A 216 3.09 -1.50 21.40
N PHE A 217 4.40 -1.24 21.23
CA PHE A 217 4.97 -0.62 20.03
C PHE A 217 6.13 -1.47 19.50
N ILE A 218 5.89 -2.20 18.44
CA ILE A 218 6.85 -3.15 17.87
C ILE A 218 7.52 -2.53 16.64
N VAL A 219 8.79 -2.17 16.74
CA VAL A 219 9.60 -1.66 15.62
C VAL A 219 10.45 -2.79 15.07
N GLY A 220 10.52 -2.95 13.76
CA GLY A 220 11.43 -3.94 13.20
C GLY A 220 11.46 -3.96 11.68
N THR A 221 12.12 -4.99 11.16
CA THR A 221 12.22 -5.27 9.74
C THR A 221 11.25 -6.40 9.35
N HIS A 222 11.52 -7.11 8.25
CA HIS A 222 10.76 -8.29 7.86
C HIS A 222 10.64 -9.39 8.95
N ALA A 223 11.41 -9.29 10.03
CA ALA A 223 11.28 -10.18 11.18
C ALA A 223 9.91 -10.11 11.87
N ILE A 224 9.17 -9.01 11.68
CA ILE A 224 7.79 -8.84 12.19
C ILE A 224 6.79 -9.75 11.44
N PHE A 225 7.13 -10.21 10.23
CA PHE A 225 6.25 -11.05 9.42
C PHE A 225 6.42 -12.56 9.63
N GLN A 226 7.24 -12.98 10.55
CA GLN A 226 7.46 -14.41 10.77
C GLN A 226 6.17 -15.08 11.26
N GLU A 227 5.88 -16.26 10.73
CA GLU A 227 4.67 -17.03 11.06
C GLU A 227 4.54 -17.31 12.56
N ASN A 228 5.67 -17.47 13.25
CA ASN A 228 5.74 -17.75 14.67
C ASN A 228 5.52 -16.55 15.58
N LEU A 229 5.37 -15.34 15.03
CA LEU A 229 5.08 -14.14 15.81
C LEU A 229 3.57 -13.91 15.89
N ASN A 230 3.01 -14.06 17.08
CA ASN A 230 1.63 -13.73 17.38
C ASN A 230 1.56 -12.39 18.14
N PHE A 231 0.56 -11.60 17.78
CA PHE A 231 0.21 -10.38 18.51
C PHE A 231 -1.01 -10.62 19.37
N SER A 232 -1.05 -10.04 20.57
CA SER A 232 -2.25 -10.14 21.42
C SER A 232 -3.40 -9.29 20.90
N SER A 233 -3.11 -8.12 20.32
CA SER A 233 -4.13 -7.15 19.89
C SER A 233 -3.58 -6.14 18.88
N LEU A 234 -2.99 -6.62 17.78
CA LEU A 234 -2.47 -5.75 16.71
C LEU A 234 -3.63 -4.97 16.06
N ALA A 235 -3.57 -3.65 16.11
CA ALA A 235 -4.62 -2.80 15.55
C ALA A 235 -4.10 -1.76 14.54
N TYR A 236 -2.82 -1.43 14.55
CA TYR A 236 -2.26 -0.44 13.64
C TYR A 236 -0.90 -0.88 13.10
N VAL A 237 -0.72 -0.74 11.79
CA VAL A 237 0.52 -1.13 11.10
C VAL A 237 1.02 0.03 10.27
N ILE A 238 2.28 0.38 10.46
CA ILE A 238 3.00 1.39 9.69
C ILE A 238 4.05 0.69 8.85
N ILE A 239 4.06 0.94 7.55
CA ILE A 239 5.06 0.38 6.61
C ILE A 239 5.82 1.55 6.00
N ASP A 240 7.06 1.72 6.39
CA ASP A 240 7.94 2.74 5.82
C ASP A 240 8.59 2.24 4.53
N GLU A 241 8.80 3.16 3.56
CA GLU A 241 9.40 2.85 2.26
C GLU A 241 8.75 1.63 1.55
N GLN A 242 7.43 1.67 1.44
CA GLN A 242 6.56 0.59 0.95
C GLN A 242 7.08 -0.12 -0.32
N HIS A 243 7.75 0.62 -1.23
CA HIS A 243 8.27 0.09 -2.49
C HIS A 243 9.37 -0.97 -2.32
N ARG A 244 10.00 -1.05 -1.15
CA ARG A 244 11.05 -2.03 -0.82
C ARG A 244 10.49 -3.37 -0.34
N PHE A 245 9.16 -3.50 -0.20
CA PHE A 245 8.50 -4.70 0.28
C PHE A 245 7.69 -5.37 -0.82
N GLY A 246 7.79 -6.71 -0.91
CA GLY A 246 7.00 -7.51 -1.83
C GLY A 246 5.49 -7.48 -1.52
N VAL A 247 4.68 -7.75 -2.53
CA VAL A 247 3.21 -7.74 -2.41
C VAL A 247 2.73 -8.72 -1.33
N GLN A 248 3.30 -9.91 -1.27
CA GLN A 248 2.94 -10.95 -0.28
C GLN A 248 3.20 -10.52 1.16
N GLN A 249 4.31 -9.82 1.42
CA GLN A 249 4.64 -9.33 2.76
C GLN A 249 3.63 -8.29 3.26
N ARG A 250 3.13 -7.44 2.37
CA ARG A 250 2.11 -6.43 2.70
C ARG A 250 0.75 -7.05 2.98
N LEU A 251 0.36 -8.08 2.21
CA LEU A 251 -0.90 -8.81 2.41
C LEU A 251 -0.91 -9.55 3.74
N TYR A 252 0.20 -10.18 4.12
CA TYR A 252 0.30 -10.94 5.36
C TYR A 252 0.00 -10.12 6.63
N LEU A 253 0.47 -8.86 6.71
CA LEU A 253 0.12 -7.98 7.84
C LEU A 253 -1.33 -7.48 7.80
N ALA A 254 -1.92 -7.38 6.62
CA ALA A 254 -3.33 -7.01 6.50
C ALA A 254 -4.28 -8.15 6.91
N GLU A 255 -3.78 -9.38 6.98
CA GLU A 255 -4.54 -10.57 7.37
C GLU A 255 -4.45 -10.89 8.87
N LYS A 256 -3.38 -10.46 9.55
CA LYS A 256 -3.22 -10.53 11.02
C LYS A 256 -4.03 -9.45 11.72
#